data_62a62dad4c8966c0b8c8642b7ebb04f9
#
_entry.id   62a62dad4c8966c0b8c8642b7ebb04f9
#
_cell.length_a   1.000
_cell.length_b   1.000
_cell.length_c   1.000
_cell.angle_alpha   90.00
_cell.angle_beta   90.00
_cell.angle_gamma   90.00
#
_symmetry.space_group_name_H-M   'P 1'
#
loop_
_entity.id
_entity.type
_entity.pdbx_description
1 polymer ?
#
loop_
_entity_poly.entity_id
_entity_poly.type
_entity_poly.pdbx_seq_one_letter_code
_entity_poly.pdbx_strand_id
1 'polypeptide(L)'
;IAIDPITGEVGSAGASCIGGSIIISDIHPGVGGIHTQSYWNANNQDNASSLMDQGYSPDEIIDWLTNNDSENNPSIRQYGIVDLVEGGRSASFTGSNCFDYKGHRIGENYAIQGNILLGPSILDEMEDAFLTQYGSFEEKLFASLMAANITGADTRCSPYGTPAISAFIKIAKSEDLLDNLFLDLNVNDAPLTINPLDSLFALYWEWKIDQFILGDVDFDGQVNINDVISLSDHINGFQYLNSHAHNPSDINNNGDLEITDLYLLTYQIIGIAGG
;
A
#
# COMPACT_ATOMS: atom_id res chain seq x y z
N ILE A 1 3.71 4.84 -4.16
CA ILE A 1 4.79 4.58 -3.24
C ILE A 1 4.74 5.57 -2.08
N ALA A 2 5.00 5.11 -0.87
CA ALA A 2 4.90 5.95 0.33
C ALA A 2 5.87 5.47 1.42
N ILE A 3 6.05 6.27 2.44
CA ILE A 3 6.77 5.93 3.67
C ILE A 3 5.94 6.32 4.89
N ASP A 4 6.20 5.66 6.01
CA ASP A 4 5.79 6.12 7.33
C ASP A 4 7.04 6.53 8.13
N PRO A 5 7.26 7.83 8.36
CA PRO A 5 8.44 8.32 9.07
C PRO A 5 8.42 8.01 10.57
N ILE A 6 7.27 7.58 11.12
CA ILE A 6 7.13 7.23 12.54
C ILE A 6 7.60 5.79 12.76
N THR A 7 7.14 4.87 11.92
CA THR A 7 7.49 3.43 12.01
C THR A 7 8.75 3.07 11.22
N GLY A 8 9.16 3.91 10.27
CA GLY A 8 10.27 3.63 9.34
C GLY A 8 9.89 2.66 8.22
N GLU A 9 8.60 2.44 8.03
CA GLU A 9 8.09 1.55 6.97
C GLU A 9 8.14 2.21 5.60
N VAL A 10 8.43 1.40 4.58
CA VAL A 10 8.42 1.79 3.16
C VAL A 10 7.41 0.93 2.43
N GLY A 11 6.47 1.54 1.72
CA GLY A 11 5.38 0.85 1.05
C GLY A 11 5.27 1.17 -0.44
N SER A 12 4.93 0.14 -1.20
CA SER A 12 4.76 0.21 -2.64
C SER A 12 3.51 -0.56 -3.04
N ALA A 13 2.65 0.05 -3.85
CA ALA A 13 1.47 -0.61 -4.39
C ALA A 13 1.20 -0.14 -5.82
N GLY A 14 0.64 -1.00 -6.64
CA GLY A 14 0.33 -0.66 -8.02
C GLY A 14 -0.54 -1.67 -8.73
N ALA A 15 -1.12 -1.25 -9.84
CA ALA A 15 -1.90 -2.09 -10.75
C ALA A 15 -1.70 -1.65 -12.19
N SER A 16 -1.84 -2.57 -13.14
CA SER A 16 -1.68 -2.26 -14.55
C SER A 16 -2.44 -3.24 -15.45
N CYS A 17 -2.79 -2.79 -16.66
CA CYS A 17 -3.30 -3.66 -17.73
C CYS A 17 -2.17 -4.32 -18.54
N ILE A 18 -1.08 -4.68 -17.88
CA ILE A 18 -0.05 -5.61 -18.33
C ILE A 18 0.28 -6.56 -17.18
N GLY A 19 0.71 -7.78 -17.49
CA GLY A 19 1.21 -8.70 -16.47
C GLY A 19 2.52 -8.20 -15.86
N GLY A 20 2.78 -8.55 -14.61
CA GLY A 20 4.04 -8.25 -13.95
C GLY A 20 4.24 -6.79 -13.53
N SER A 21 3.19 -6.05 -13.21
CA SER A 21 3.31 -4.65 -12.81
C SER A 21 4.24 -4.41 -11.61
N ILE A 22 4.48 -5.41 -10.79
CA ILE A 22 5.40 -5.34 -9.65
C ILE A 22 6.83 -4.94 -10.03
N ILE A 23 7.23 -5.11 -11.29
CA ILE A 23 8.56 -4.75 -11.81
C ILE A 23 8.89 -3.26 -11.64
N ILE A 24 7.86 -2.40 -11.54
CA ILE A 24 8.07 -0.96 -11.37
C ILE A 24 8.60 -0.61 -9.97
N SER A 25 8.43 -1.51 -9.02
CA SER A 25 8.67 -1.29 -7.58
C SER A 25 10.08 -1.71 -7.19
N ASP A 26 10.82 -0.78 -6.63
CA ASP A 26 12.10 -1.03 -5.98
C ASP A 26 12.05 -0.43 -4.57
N ILE A 27 12.14 -1.30 -3.55
CA ILE A 27 12.05 -0.93 -2.13
C ILE A 27 13.41 -1.12 -1.47
N HIS A 28 13.82 -0.13 -0.71
CA HIS A 28 15.02 -0.13 0.13
C HIS A 28 14.60 -0.07 1.59
N PRO A 29 14.55 -1.21 2.32
CA PRO A 29 14.13 -1.25 3.71
C PRO A 29 14.90 -0.25 4.58
N GLY A 30 14.16 0.56 5.36
CA GLY A 30 14.74 1.59 6.22
C GLY A 30 15.37 2.79 5.50
N VAL A 31 15.24 2.89 4.18
CA VAL A 31 15.80 3.98 3.37
C VAL A 31 14.70 4.71 2.59
N GLY A 32 13.99 4.00 1.72
CA GLY A 32 13.00 4.60 0.85
C GLY A 32 12.52 3.66 -0.25
N GLY A 33 11.91 4.23 -1.29
CA GLY A 33 11.43 3.42 -2.39
C GLY A 33 11.27 4.19 -3.69
N ILE A 34 11.29 3.45 -4.78
CA ILE A 34 11.32 3.97 -6.14
C ILE A 34 10.25 3.26 -6.98
N HIS A 35 9.47 4.03 -7.71
CA HIS A 35 8.68 3.56 -8.84
C HIS A 35 9.25 4.08 -10.15
N THR A 36 9.51 3.18 -11.09
CA THR A 36 9.88 3.51 -12.46
C THR A 36 8.87 2.90 -13.41
N GLN A 37 8.14 3.70 -14.15
CA GLN A 37 7.04 3.24 -15.01
C GLN A 37 6.92 4.05 -16.29
N SER A 38 5.92 3.74 -17.12
CA SER A 38 5.72 4.27 -18.46
C SER A 38 6.97 4.02 -19.33
N TYR A 39 6.98 2.98 -20.14
CA TYR A 39 8.19 2.47 -20.79
C TYR A 39 9.30 2.15 -19.77
N TRP A 40 9.00 1.23 -18.85
CA TRP A 40 9.93 0.76 -17.85
C TRP A 40 11.29 0.39 -18.45
N ASN A 41 12.38 0.75 -17.76
CA ASN A 41 13.73 0.48 -18.20
C ASN A 41 14.61 0.08 -17.01
N ALA A 42 15.21 -1.10 -17.10
CA ALA A 42 16.03 -1.67 -16.02
C ALA A 42 17.20 -0.77 -15.63
N ASN A 43 17.92 -0.23 -16.62
CA ASN A 43 19.09 0.60 -16.33
C ASN A 43 18.71 1.90 -15.59
N ASN A 44 17.55 2.50 -15.91
CA ASN A 44 17.09 3.67 -15.19
C ASN A 44 16.70 3.31 -13.75
N GLN A 45 16.08 2.16 -13.52
CA GLN A 45 15.76 1.68 -12.18
C GLN A 45 17.02 1.36 -11.38
N ASP A 46 17.97 0.62 -11.94
CA ASP A 46 19.25 0.29 -11.31
C ASP A 46 20.05 1.56 -10.94
N ASN A 47 20.04 2.57 -11.82
CA ASN A 47 20.67 3.86 -11.54
C ASN A 47 19.97 4.61 -10.39
N ALA A 48 18.64 4.64 -10.38
CA ALA A 48 17.87 5.26 -9.28
C ALA A 48 18.15 4.56 -7.94
N SER A 49 18.14 3.22 -7.93
CA SER A 49 18.49 2.38 -6.80
C SER A 49 19.88 2.70 -6.25
N SER A 50 20.88 2.73 -7.13
CA SER A 50 22.27 3.06 -6.77
C SER A 50 22.43 4.48 -6.21
N LEU A 51 21.69 5.45 -6.72
CA LEU A 51 21.72 6.84 -6.22
C LEU A 51 21.04 6.94 -4.86
N MET A 52 19.92 6.23 -4.64
CA MET A 52 19.26 6.16 -3.34
C MET A 52 20.19 5.56 -2.27
N ASP A 53 20.88 4.47 -2.58
CA ASP A 53 21.88 3.84 -1.70
C ASP A 53 23.07 4.76 -1.37
N GLN A 54 23.36 5.72 -2.25
CA GLN A 54 24.38 6.75 -2.02
C GLN A 54 23.85 7.96 -1.24
N GLY A 55 22.55 8.00 -0.89
CA GLY A 55 21.93 9.05 -0.11
C GLY A 55 21.47 10.28 -0.90
N TYR A 56 21.36 10.17 -2.23
CA TYR A 56 20.76 11.23 -3.04
C TYR A 56 19.28 11.40 -2.67
N SER A 57 18.80 12.63 -2.66
CA SER A 57 17.39 12.93 -2.43
C SER A 57 16.51 12.52 -3.61
N PRO A 58 15.19 12.33 -3.41
CA PRO A 58 14.24 12.04 -4.48
C PRO A 58 14.33 13.02 -5.67
N ASP A 59 14.44 14.31 -5.40
CA ASP A 59 14.60 15.33 -6.45
C ASP A 59 15.91 15.17 -7.22
N GLU A 60 17.03 14.97 -6.52
CA GLU A 60 18.34 14.77 -7.15
C GLU A 60 18.36 13.48 -8.02
N ILE A 61 17.70 12.41 -7.58
CA ILE A 61 17.58 11.17 -8.36
C ILE A 61 16.77 11.43 -9.63
N ILE A 62 15.62 12.11 -9.54
CA ILE A 62 14.80 12.47 -10.72
C ILE A 62 15.56 13.38 -11.67
N ASP A 63 16.26 14.40 -11.17
CA ASP A 63 17.09 15.28 -11.98
C ASP A 63 18.18 14.49 -12.71
N TRP A 64 18.83 13.56 -12.02
CA TRP A 64 19.84 12.71 -12.64
C TRP A 64 19.22 11.82 -13.73
N LEU A 65 18.12 11.12 -13.45
CA LEU A 65 17.44 10.22 -14.38
C LEU A 65 16.96 10.95 -15.65
N THR A 66 16.45 12.17 -15.49
CA THR A 66 15.95 12.96 -16.63
C THR A 66 17.08 13.49 -17.52
N ASN A 67 18.26 13.70 -16.96
CA ASN A 67 19.45 14.14 -17.70
C ASN A 67 20.29 12.97 -18.26
N ASN A 68 20.11 11.74 -17.74
CA ASN A 68 20.92 10.58 -18.07
C ASN A 68 20.06 9.34 -18.43
N ASP A 69 18.86 9.56 -18.97
CA ASP A 69 17.99 8.45 -19.41
C ASP A 69 18.74 7.51 -20.34
N SER A 70 18.72 6.21 -20.06
CA SER A 70 19.53 5.20 -20.76
C SER A 70 19.22 5.07 -22.25
N GLU A 71 18.04 5.57 -22.69
CA GLU A 71 17.63 5.61 -24.10
C GLU A 71 17.56 7.05 -24.64
N ASN A 72 18.06 8.05 -23.87
CA ASN A 72 18.00 9.47 -24.18
C ASN A 72 16.59 9.98 -24.48
N ASN A 73 15.58 9.43 -23.81
CA ASN A 73 14.18 9.80 -24.00
C ASN A 73 13.41 9.89 -22.67
N PRO A 74 13.77 10.80 -21.77
CA PRO A 74 13.06 10.95 -20.50
C PRO A 74 11.59 11.37 -20.65
N SER A 75 11.23 11.92 -21.81
CA SER A 75 9.86 12.38 -22.06
C SER A 75 8.79 11.28 -22.00
N ILE A 76 9.17 10.00 -22.11
CA ILE A 76 8.25 8.85 -22.03
C ILE A 76 8.28 8.17 -20.65
N ARG A 77 9.09 8.65 -19.70
CA ARG A 77 9.25 8.05 -18.38
C ARG A 77 8.32 8.65 -17.35
N GLN A 78 8.00 7.87 -16.34
CA GLN A 78 7.27 8.34 -15.16
C GLN A 78 7.90 7.75 -13.91
N TYR A 79 8.21 8.60 -12.93
CA TYR A 79 8.91 8.23 -11.70
C TYR A 79 8.14 8.73 -10.48
N GLY A 80 8.19 7.97 -9.39
CA GLY A 80 7.79 8.39 -8.05
C GLY A 80 8.82 7.86 -7.06
N ILE A 81 9.38 8.71 -6.22
CA ILE A 81 10.46 8.39 -5.30
C ILE A 81 10.16 8.98 -3.94
N VAL A 82 10.40 8.20 -2.88
CA VAL A 82 10.26 8.61 -1.50
C VAL A 82 11.45 8.14 -0.67
N ASP A 83 11.84 8.89 0.37
CA ASP A 83 12.81 8.42 1.35
C ASP A 83 12.47 8.87 2.77
N LEU A 84 13.09 8.24 3.77
CA LEU A 84 12.86 8.48 5.20
C LEU A 84 13.69 9.65 5.78
N VAL A 85 14.49 10.33 4.97
CA VAL A 85 15.39 11.40 5.46
C VAL A 85 14.56 12.61 5.90
N GLU A 86 14.96 13.22 7.02
CA GLU A 86 14.36 14.44 7.58
C GLU A 86 12.84 14.34 7.90
N GLY A 87 12.34 13.11 8.11
CA GLY A 87 10.93 12.87 8.39
C GLY A 87 10.09 12.62 7.13
N GLY A 88 10.74 12.44 6.00
CA GLY A 88 10.14 12.08 4.72
C GLY A 88 10.36 13.11 3.63
N ARG A 89 10.81 12.60 2.47
CA ARG A 89 10.92 13.40 1.24
C ARG A 89 10.30 12.63 0.10
N SER A 90 9.70 13.32 -0.84
CA SER A 90 9.11 12.72 -2.02
C SER A 90 9.32 13.58 -3.26
N ALA A 91 9.43 12.94 -4.41
CA ALA A 91 9.43 13.60 -5.70
C ALA A 91 8.74 12.74 -6.76
N SER A 92 8.20 13.37 -7.79
CA SER A 92 7.60 12.69 -8.93
C SER A 92 7.94 13.37 -10.24
N PHE A 93 8.03 12.59 -11.29
CA PHE A 93 8.20 13.05 -12.65
C PHE A 93 7.22 12.34 -13.58
N THR A 94 6.54 13.10 -14.43
CA THR A 94 5.70 12.58 -15.51
C THR A 94 6.14 13.19 -16.83
N GLY A 95 6.73 12.38 -17.68
CA GLY A 95 7.21 12.80 -18.99
C GLY A 95 6.09 13.28 -19.91
N SER A 96 6.36 14.31 -20.71
CA SER A 96 5.36 14.97 -21.56
C SER A 96 4.76 14.03 -22.61
N ASN A 97 5.45 12.97 -22.99
CA ASN A 97 5.06 11.98 -23.99
C ASN A 97 4.56 10.65 -23.36
N CYS A 98 4.36 10.58 -22.04
CA CYS A 98 3.57 9.51 -21.45
C CYS A 98 2.14 9.55 -22.03
N PHE A 99 1.46 8.41 -22.12
CA PHE A 99 0.10 8.37 -22.66
C PHE A 99 -0.92 8.91 -21.67
N ASP A 100 -1.89 9.67 -22.19
CA ASP A 100 -2.96 10.28 -21.40
C ASP A 100 -4.06 9.25 -21.01
N TYR A 101 -4.82 9.50 -19.89
CA TYR A 101 -4.50 10.51 -18.92
C TYR A 101 -3.23 10.09 -18.15
N LYS A 102 -2.38 11.06 -17.88
CA LYS A 102 -1.15 10.89 -17.11
C LYS A 102 -1.00 12.00 -16.08
N GLY A 103 -0.39 11.70 -14.97
CA GLY A 103 -0.14 12.69 -13.94
C GLY A 103 0.44 12.07 -12.67
N HIS A 104 0.62 12.90 -11.67
CA HIS A 104 1.02 12.48 -10.33
C HIS A 104 0.42 13.37 -9.26
N ARG A 105 0.43 12.86 -8.00
CA ARG A 105 0.19 13.58 -6.75
C ARG A 105 1.35 13.32 -5.83
N ILE A 106 1.82 14.32 -5.11
CA ILE A 106 2.91 14.22 -4.13
C ILE A 106 2.53 14.93 -2.84
N GLY A 107 2.87 14.33 -1.73
CA GLY A 107 2.86 14.92 -0.40
C GLY A 107 4.21 14.63 0.28
N GLU A 108 4.38 15.02 1.52
CA GLU A 108 5.66 14.85 2.24
C GLU A 108 6.15 13.39 2.24
N ASN A 109 5.23 12.42 2.33
CA ASN A 109 5.53 11.01 2.57
C ASN A 109 5.05 10.07 1.47
N TYR A 110 4.58 10.58 0.33
CA TYR A 110 4.05 9.74 -0.76
C TYR A 110 4.25 10.36 -2.14
N ALA A 111 4.30 9.49 -3.13
CA ALA A 111 4.20 9.82 -4.54
C ALA A 111 3.22 8.84 -5.21
N ILE A 112 2.15 9.37 -5.79
CA ILE A 112 1.13 8.63 -6.52
C ILE A 112 1.19 9.07 -7.97
N GLN A 113 1.39 8.14 -8.90
CA GLN A 113 1.52 8.46 -10.31
C GLN A 113 0.84 7.40 -11.17
N GLY A 114 0.40 7.83 -12.33
CA GLY A 114 -0.19 6.92 -13.31
C GLY A 114 -0.20 7.50 -14.72
N ASN A 115 -0.35 6.61 -15.69
CA ASN A 115 -0.49 6.93 -17.10
C ASN A 115 -1.49 5.97 -17.75
N ILE A 116 -2.04 6.33 -18.90
CA ILE A 116 -3.11 5.58 -19.58
C ILE A 116 -4.38 5.47 -18.73
N LEU A 117 -4.55 6.37 -17.79
CA LEU A 117 -5.66 6.34 -16.85
C LEU A 117 -6.97 6.85 -17.48
N LEU A 118 -8.09 6.43 -16.91
CA LEU A 118 -9.43 6.89 -17.28
C LEU A 118 -9.57 8.42 -17.13
N GLY A 119 -8.89 9.00 -16.15
CA GLY A 119 -8.91 10.44 -15.90
C GLY A 119 -8.15 10.82 -14.63
N PRO A 120 -8.08 12.14 -14.32
CA PRO A 120 -7.41 12.64 -13.12
C PRO A 120 -8.02 12.12 -11.81
N SER A 121 -9.33 11.85 -11.81
CA SER A 121 -10.04 11.36 -10.62
C SER A 121 -9.45 10.06 -10.05
N ILE A 122 -8.82 9.21 -10.88
CA ILE A 122 -8.15 8.00 -10.37
C ILE A 122 -7.07 8.38 -9.35
N LEU A 123 -6.22 9.37 -9.68
CA LEU A 123 -5.16 9.81 -8.78
C LEU A 123 -5.71 10.63 -7.60
N ASP A 124 -6.77 11.41 -7.81
CA ASP A 124 -7.41 12.20 -6.76
C ASP A 124 -8.04 11.30 -5.69
N GLU A 125 -8.77 10.25 -6.11
CA GLU A 125 -9.38 9.26 -5.22
C GLU A 125 -8.32 8.42 -4.47
N MET A 126 -7.22 8.05 -5.14
CA MET A 126 -6.10 7.36 -4.49
C MET A 126 -5.45 8.22 -3.40
N GLU A 127 -5.23 9.50 -3.69
CA GLU A 127 -4.65 10.45 -2.73
C GLU A 127 -5.60 10.67 -1.54
N ASP A 128 -6.87 10.93 -1.80
CA ASP A 128 -7.88 11.13 -0.74
C ASP A 128 -7.98 9.90 0.16
N ALA A 129 -8.04 8.71 -0.42
CA ALA A 129 -8.07 7.46 0.35
C ALA A 129 -6.81 7.28 1.21
N PHE A 130 -5.61 7.58 0.68
CA PHE A 130 -4.36 7.51 1.45
C PHE A 130 -4.36 8.46 2.65
N LEU A 131 -4.85 9.68 2.46
CA LEU A 131 -4.82 10.73 3.47
C LEU A 131 -5.93 10.57 4.53
N THR A 132 -7.07 9.99 4.16
CA THR A 132 -8.25 9.90 5.03
C THR A 132 -8.41 8.56 5.72
N GLN A 133 -7.75 7.50 5.20
CA GLN A 133 -7.79 6.19 5.83
C GLN A 133 -7.13 6.23 7.21
N TYR A 134 -7.88 5.82 8.23
CA TYR A 134 -7.35 5.57 9.57
C TYR A 134 -6.76 4.16 9.65
N GLY A 135 -5.80 3.97 10.56
CA GLY A 135 -5.19 2.67 10.82
C GLY A 135 -3.71 2.64 10.49
N SER A 136 -3.20 1.43 10.30
CA SER A 136 -1.80 1.14 10.03
C SER A 136 -1.37 1.63 8.63
N PHE A 137 -0.06 1.66 8.41
CA PHE A 137 0.50 2.16 7.15
C PHE A 137 0.08 1.30 5.95
N GLU A 138 0.06 -0.04 6.12
CA GLU A 138 -0.40 -0.93 5.07
C GLU A 138 -1.89 -0.73 4.74
N GLU A 139 -2.73 -0.40 5.72
CA GLU A 139 -4.15 -0.09 5.48
C GLU A 139 -4.34 1.17 4.65
N LYS A 140 -3.56 2.22 4.93
CA LYS A 140 -3.56 3.47 4.13
C LYS A 140 -3.12 3.21 2.68
N LEU A 141 -2.04 2.45 2.52
CA LEU A 141 -1.51 2.15 1.19
C LEU A 141 -2.48 1.25 0.40
N PHE A 142 -3.07 0.26 1.08
CA PHE A 142 -4.06 -0.63 0.48
C PHE A 142 -5.34 0.11 0.09
N ALA A 143 -5.85 1.00 0.96
CA ALA A 143 -7.01 1.83 0.65
C ALA A 143 -6.77 2.72 -0.57
N SER A 144 -5.59 3.34 -0.66
CA SER A 144 -5.18 4.11 -1.83
C SER A 144 -5.22 3.29 -3.12
N LEU A 145 -4.64 2.08 -3.11
CA LEU A 145 -4.69 1.19 -4.28
C LEU A 145 -6.13 0.79 -4.62
N MET A 146 -6.95 0.46 -3.62
CA MET A 146 -8.35 0.05 -3.82
C MET A 146 -9.25 1.19 -4.32
N ALA A 147 -8.91 2.46 -4.09
CA ALA A 147 -9.60 3.59 -4.70
C ALA A 147 -9.49 3.59 -6.24
N ALA A 148 -8.44 2.99 -6.80
CA ALA A 148 -8.29 2.77 -8.24
C ALA A 148 -9.05 1.53 -8.75
N ASN A 149 -9.81 0.80 -7.92
CA ASN A 149 -10.61 -0.36 -8.32
C ASN A 149 -11.88 0.05 -9.08
N ILE A 150 -11.69 0.74 -10.18
CA ILE A 150 -12.74 1.27 -11.06
C ILE A 150 -12.56 0.62 -12.43
N THR A 151 -13.63 0.05 -12.98
CA THR A 151 -13.61 -0.55 -14.33
C THR A 151 -12.95 0.39 -15.34
N GLY A 152 -11.89 -0.06 -15.99
CA GLY A 152 -11.14 0.70 -16.96
C GLY A 152 -10.28 1.81 -16.37
N ALA A 153 -9.92 1.75 -15.08
CA ALA A 153 -8.98 2.70 -14.47
C ALA A 153 -7.70 2.79 -15.30
N ASP A 154 -7.13 1.66 -15.71
CA ASP A 154 -6.26 1.59 -16.88
C ASP A 154 -7.13 1.38 -18.12
N THR A 155 -7.14 2.35 -19.02
CA THR A 155 -8.08 2.37 -20.18
C THR A 155 -7.90 1.20 -21.14
N ARG A 156 -6.75 0.54 -21.13
CA ARG A 156 -6.47 -0.68 -21.91
C ARG A 156 -7.33 -1.86 -21.44
N CYS A 157 -7.72 -1.87 -20.16
CA CYS A 157 -8.58 -2.90 -19.57
C CYS A 157 -10.08 -2.63 -19.70
N SER A 158 -10.50 -1.45 -20.18
CA SER A 158 -11.92 -1.13 -20.39
C SER A 158 -12.68 -2.18 -21.19
N PRO A 159 -12.13 -2.77 -22.30
CA PRO A 159 -12.82 -3.80 -23.05
C PRO A 159 -13.09 -5.09 -22.29
N TYR A 160 -12.35 -5.33 -21.21
CA TYR A 160 -12.44 -6.54 -20.38
C TYR A 160 -13.36 -6.34 -19.17
N GLY A 161 -13.77 -5.10 -18.89
CA GLY A 161 -14.59 -4.77 -17.73
C GLY A 161 -13.84 -4.80 -16.39
N THR A 162 -12.50 -4.77 -16.42
CA THR A 162 -11.64 -4.79 -15.24
C THR A 162 -10.82 -3.50 -15.10
N PRO A 163 -10.32 -3.14 -13.92
CA PRO A 163 -9.43 -1.98 -13.73
C PRO A 163 -8.02 -2.23 -14.26
N ALA A 164 -7.56 -3.50 -14.22
CA ALA A 164 -6.20 -3.93 -14.50
C ALA A 164 -6.20 -5.44 -14.81
N ILE A 165 -5.03 -6.04 -15.07
CA ILE A 165 -4.80 -7.51 -15.09
C ILE A 165 -3.70 -7.95 -14.12
N SER A 166 -2.97 -7.03 -13.54
CA SER A 166 -2.02 -7.31 -12.45
C SER A 166 -2.13 -6.26 -11.36
N ALA A 167 -1.83 -6.67 -10.13
CA ALA A 167 -1.81 -5.77 -8.98
C ALA A 167 -0.85 -6.30 -7.91
N PHE A 168 -0.27 -5.42 -7.13
CA PHE A 168 0.63 -5.79 -6.04
C PHE A 168 0.57 -4.79 -4.89
N ILE A 169 0.99 -5.24 -3.70
CA ILE A 169 1.31 -4.41 -2.55
C ILE A 169 2.52 -4.98 -1.83
N LYS A 170 3.44 -4.12 -1.41
CA LYS A 170 4.64 -4.46 -0.65
C LYS A 170 4.82 -3.47 0.49
N ILE A 171 5.21 -3.97 1.66
CA ILE A 171 5.65 -3.15 2.79
C ILE A 171 6.96 -3.75 3.31
N ALA A 172 7.96 -2.91 3.49
CA ALA A 172 9.20 -3.22 4.15
C ALA A 172 9.30 -2.49 5.48
N LYS A 173 9.66 -3.21 6.54
CA LYS A 173 10.18 -2.64 7.79
C LYS A 173 11.68 -2.39 7.66
N SER A 174 12.23 -1.56 8.54
CA SER A 174 13.65 -1.16 8.44
C SER A 174 14.64 -2.32 8.55
N GLU A 175 14.25 -3.39 9.24
CA GLU A 175 15.06 -4.58 9.45
C GLU A 175 14.83 -5.71 8.45
N ASP A 176 13.89 -5.54 7.53
CA ASP A 176 13.54 -6.57 6.56
C ASP A 176 14.66 -6.81 5.54
N LEU A 177 14.71 -8.04 5.07
CA LEU A 177 15.52 -8.41 3.92
C LEU A 177 14.68 -8.34 2.64
N LEU A 178 15.30 -8.01 1.51
CA LEU A 178 14.59 -7.85 0.22
C LEU A 178 13.85 -9.11 -0.24
N ASP A 179 14.25 -10.29 0.21
CA ASP A 179 13.62 -11.57 -0.08
C ASP A 179 12.61 -12.02 0.99
N ASN A 180 12.40 -11.20 2.03
CA ASN A 180 11.48 -11.48 3.14
C ASN A 180 10.93 -10.18 3.73
N LEU A 181 10.08 -9.51 2.98
CA LEU A 181 9.42 -8.28 3.42
C LEU A 181 8.24 -8.57 4.37
N PHE A 182 7.91 -7.62 5.23
CA PHE A 182 6.76 -7.68 6.13
C PHE A 182 5.46 -8.00 5.39
N LEU A 183 5.25 -7.40 4.23
CA LEU A 183 4.14 -7.70 3.32
C LEU A 183 4.66 -7.75 1.88
N ASP A 184 4.40 -8.82 1.16
CA ASP A 184 4.68 -8.93 -0.29
C ASP A 184 3.58 -9.77 -0.96
N LEU A 185 2.57 -9.11 -1.50
CA LEU A 185 1.45 -9.75 -2.20
C LEU A 185 1.41 -9.29 -3.65
N ASN A 186 1.24 -10.27 -4.55
CA ASN A 186 1.27 -10.02 -5.97
C ASN A 186 0.28 -10.91 -6.73
N VAL A 187 -0.59 -10.28 -7.52
CA VAL A 187 -1.40 -10.90 -8.58
C VAL A 187 -0.72 -10.58 -9.90
N ASN A 188 0.18 -11.45 -10.34
CA ASN A 188 1.10 -11.17 -11.44
C ASN A 188 0.43 -11.01 -12.81
N ASP A 189 -0.56 -11.87 -13.11
CA ASP A 189 -1.25 -11.88 -14.39
C ASP A 189 -2.61 -12.60 -14.21
N ALA A 190 -3.66 -11.83 -13.96
CA ALA A 190 -5.01 -12.35 -13.84
C ALA A 190 -5.64 -12.61 -15.22
N PRO A 191 -6.49 -13.63 -15.37
CA PRO A 191 -7.32 -13.77 -16.57
C PRO A 191 -8.09 -12.47 -16.87
N LEU A 192 -8.22 -12.09 -18.13
CA LEU A 192 -8.78 -10.80 -18.56
C LEU A 192 -10.16 -10.44 -17.98
N THR A 193 -10.93 -11.44 -17.55
CA THR A 193 -12.27 -11.27 -16.94
C THR A 193 -12.24 -11.31 -15.41
N ILE A 194 -11.08 -11.49 -14.81
CA ILE A 194 -10.90 -11.51 -13.36
C ILE A 194 -10.26 -10.20 -12.93
N ASN A 195 -10.87 -9.56 -11.95
CA ASN A 195 -10.33 -8.33 -11.37
C ASN A 195 -9.15 -8.67 -10.44
N PRO A 196 -7.91 -8.24 -10.75
CA PRO A 196 -6.75 -8.54 -9.92
C PRO A 196 -6.78 -7.83 -8.56
N LEU A 197 -7.48 -6.70 -8.45
CA LEU A 197 -7.61 -5.98 -7.18
C LEU A 197 -8.53 -6.73 -6.21
N ASP A 198 -9.60 -7.38 -6.70
CA ASP A 198 -10.45 -8.23 -5.85
C ASP A 198 -9.67 -9.49 -5.39
N SER A 199 -8.82 -10.04 -6.26
CA SER A 199 -7.93 -11.14 -5.91
C SER A 199 -6.88 -10.71 -4.88
N LEU A 200 -6.28 -9.53 -5.06
CA LEU A 200 -5.31 -8.96 -4.12
C LEU A 200 -5.97 -8.64 -2.77
N PHE A 201 -7.23 -8.18 -2.79
CA PHE A 201 -8.02 -7.97 -1.58
C PHE A 201 -8.16 -9.27 -0.76
N ALA A 202 -8.47 -10.38 -1.42
CA ALA A 202 -8.57 -11.67 -0.74
C ALA A 202 -7.23 -12.10 -0.11
N LEU A 203 -6.12 -11.96 -0.86
CA LEU A 203 -4.77 -12.26 -0.35
C LEU A 203 -4.37 -11.35 0.81
N TYR A 204 -4.71 -10.07 0.73
CA TYR A 204 -4.42 -9.10 1.80
C TYR A 204 -5.15 -9.47 3.10
N TRP A 205 -6.42 -9.85 3.02
CA TRP A 205 -7.16 -10.24 4.20
C TRP A 205 -6.71 -11.60 4.77
N GLU A 206 -6.34 -12.55 3.92
CA GLU A 206 -5.72 -13.80 4.36
C GLU A 206 -4.42 -13.52 5.15
N TRP A 207 -3.55 -12.69 4.60
CA TRP A 207 -2.33 -12.24 5.29
C TRP A 207 -2.64 -11.47 6.59
N LYS A 208 -3.62 -10.56 6.57
CA LYS A 208 -3.99 -9.73 7.74
C LYS A 208 -4.50 -10.60 8.89
N ILE A 209 -5.29 -11.64 8.60
CA ILE A 209 -5.77 -12.61 9.60
C ILE A 209 -4.60 -13.34 10.27
N ASP A 210 -3.56 -13.69 9.52
CA ASP A 210 -2.37 -14.36 10.06
C ASP A 210 -1.52 -13.43 10.95
N GLN A 211 -1.72 -12.11 10.86
CA GLN A 211 -1.02 -11.12 11.68
C GLN A 211 -1.81 -10.73 12.94
N PHE A 212 -3.05 -11.17 13.09
CA PHE A 212 -3.84 -10.69 14.21
C PHE A 212 -3.29 -11.10 15.57
N ILE A 213 -3.39 -10.19 16.51
CA ILE A 213 -3.08 -10.42 17.92
C ILE A 213 -4.41 -10.63 18.65
N LEU A 214 -4.54 -11.71 19.42
CA LEU A 214 -5.75 -11.95 20.19
C LEU A 214 -6.03 -10.78 21.13
N GLY A 215 -7.17 -10.10 20.94
CA GLY A 215 -7.55 -8.92 21.65
C GLY A 215 -7.33 -7.59 20.89
N ASP A 216 -6.65 -7.62 19.74
CA ASP A 216 -6.50 -6.48 18.83
C ASP A 216 -7.73 -6.42 17.90
N VAL A 217 -8.77 -5.77 18.37
CA VAL A 217 -10.10 -5.74 17.76
C VAL A 217 -10.16 -4.75 16.61
N ASP A 218 -9.38 -3.68 16.66
CA ASP A 218 -9.34 -2.63 15.64
C ASP A 218 -8.16 -2.79 14.65
N PHE A 219 -7.32 -3.82 14.84
CA PHE A 219 -6.17 -4.15 14.01
C PHE A 219 -5.09 -3.06 13.95
N ASP A 220 -4.91 -2.29 15.03
CA ASP A 220 -3.86 -1.28 15.09
C ASP A 220 -2.48 -1.85 15.52
N GLY A 221 -2.42 -3.16 15.79
CA GLY A 221 -1.24 -3.89 16.24
C GLY A 221 -0.98 -3.78 17.74
N GLN A 222 -1.90 -3.22 18.51
CA GLN A 222 -1.80 -3.07 19.95
C GLN A 222 -3.08 -3.56 20.62
N VAL A 223 -2.95 -4.23 21.75
CA VAL A 223 -4.10 -4.58 22.59
C VAL A 223 -4.25 -3.53 23.68
N ASN A 224 -5.24 -2.65 23.56
CA ASN A 224 -5.40 -1.48 24.42
C ASN A 224 -6.89 -1.12 24.65
N ILE A 225 -7.16 0.03 25.26
CA ILE A 225 -8.53 0.43 25.61
C ILE A 225 -9.43 0.67 24.39
N ASN A 226 -8.87 0.98 23.21
CA ASN A 226 -9.66 1.18 22.00
C ASN A 226 -10.31 -0.13 21.55
N ASP A 227 -9.64 -1.27 21.74
CA ASP A 227 -10.19 -2.59 21.45
C ASP A 227 -11.38 -2.92 22.33
N VAL A 228 -11.29 -2.57 23.63
CA VAL A 228 -12.41 -2.72 24.57
C VAL A 228 -13.60 -1.87 24.14
N ILE A 229 -13.35 -0.64 23.67
CA ILE A 229 -14.40 0.25 23.18
C ILE A 229 -15.04 -0.34 21.91
N SER A 230 -14.23 -0.75 20.95
CA SER A 230 -14.68 -1.33 19.68
C SER A 230 -15.52 -2.59 19.88
N LEU A 231 -15.06 -3.50 20.73
CA LEU A 231 -15.82 -4.71 21.09
C LEU A 231 -17.10 -4.39 21.86
N SER A 232 -17.03 -3.45 22.80
CA SER A 232 -18.20 -2.98 23.56
C SER A 232 -19.27 -2.38 22.66
N ASP A 233 -18.88 -1.55 21.72
CA ASP A 233 -19.80 -0.91 20.76
C ASP A 233 -20.45 -1.95 19.85
N HIS A 234 -19.73 -2.97 19.44
CA HIS A 234 -20.29 -4.10 18.69
C HIS A 234 -21.32 -4.87 19.49
N ILE A 235 -20.99 -5.28 20.73
CA ILE A 235 -21.88 -6.06 21.59
C ILE A 235 -23.16 -5.27 21.93
N ASN A 236 -23.04 -3.95 22.09
CA ASN A 236 -24.17 -3.07 22.36
C ASN A 236 -24.93 -2.61 21.10
N GLY A 237 -24.50 -3.00 19.91
CA GLY A 237 -25.14 -2.67 18.64
C GLY A 237 -24.98 -1.21 18.21
N PHE A 238 -24.01 -0.47 18.76
CA PHE A 238 -23.70 0.90 18.35
C PHE A 238 -22.87 0.94 17.07
N GLN A 239 -21.92 0.01 16.93
CA GLN A 239 -21.10 -0.18 15.73
C GLN A 239 -20.86 -1.66 15.51
N TYR A 240 -20.96 -2.13 14.27
CA TYR A 240 -20.67 -3.52 13.96
C TYR A 240 -19.21 -3.66 13.55
N LEU A 241 -18.53 -4.62 14.14
CA LEU A 241 -17.22 -5.06 13.67
C LEU A 241 -17.36 -5.69 12.28
N ASN A 242 -16.32 -5.57 11.48
CA ASN A 242 -16.28 -6.32 10.23
C ASN A 242 -16.11 -7.82 10.53
N SER A 243 -16.39 -8.68 9.56
CA SER A 243 -16.33 -10.14 9.75
C SER A 243 -14.93 -10.66 10.10
N HIS A 244 -13.89 -9.90 9.80
CA HIS A 244 -12.49 -10.27 10.08
C HIS A 244 -12.10 -9.99 11.54
N ALA A 245 -12.73 -9.01 12.19
CA ALA A 245 -12.50 -8.70 13.60
C ALA A 245 -13.09 -9.74 14.55
N HIS A 246 -13.89 -10.69 14.05
CA HIS A 246 -14.52 -11.71 14.90
C HIS A 246 -13.47 -12.56 15.63
N ASN A 247 -12.48 -13.11 14.92
CA ASN A 247 -11.47 -13.97 15.50
C ASN A 247 -10.62 -13.30 16.61
N PRO A 248 -10.05 -12.10 16.40
CA PRO A 248 -9.29 -11.41 17.44
C PRO A 248 -10.18 -10.97 18.62
N SER A 249 -11.49 -10.84 18.42
CA SER A 249 -12.45 -10.41 19.45
C SER A 249 -13.03 -11.54 20.28
N ASP A 250 -13.02 -12.77 19.79
CA ASP A 250 -13.46 -13.99 20.49
C ASP A 250 -12.33 -14.48 21.40
N ILE A 251 -12.20 -13.85 22.56
CA ILE A 251 -11.08 -14.08 23.49
C ILE A 251 -11.12 -15.45 24.13
N ASN A 252 -12.31 -16.01 24.31
CA ASN A 252 -12.51 -17.34 24.89
C ASN A 252 -12.60 -18.45 23.83
N ASN A 253 -12.60 -18.08 22.53
CA ASN A 253 -12.65 -18.97 21.39
C ASN A 253 -13.86 -19.92 21.41
N ASN A 254 -15.02 -19.41 21.78
CA ASN A 254 -16.29 -20.18 21.80
C ASN A 254 -17.15 -20.00 20.56
N GLY A 255 -16.77 -19.10 19.65
CA GLY A 255 -17.41 -18.81 18.38
C GLY A 255 -18.47 -17.69 18.44
N ASP A 256 -18.72 -17.11 19.60
CA ASP A 256 -19.67 -16.03 19.80
C ASP A 256 -18.97 -14.80 20.36
N LEU A 257 -19.35 -13.57 19.92
CA LEU A 257 -18.88 -12.32 20.51
C LEU A 257 -19.85 -11.86 21.59
N GLU A 258 -19.42 -11.93 22.85
CA GLU A 258 -20.27 -11.68 24.00
C GLU A 258 -19.58 -10.88 25.12
N ILE A 259 -20.34 -10.56 26.15
CA ILE A 259 -19.83 -9.80 27.30
C ILE A 259 -18.65 -10.49 27.99
N THR A 260 -18.54 -11.81 27.88
CA THR A 260 -17.42 -12.59 28.43
C THR A 260 -16.11 -12.22 27.77
N ASP A 261 -16.08 -12.04 26.44
CA ASP A 261 -14.91 -11.61 25.69
C ASP A 261 -14.47 -10.21 26.10
N LEU A 262 -15.44 -9.30 26.29
CA LEU A 262 -15.16 -7.95 26.76
C LEU A 262 -14.50 -7.95 28.15
N TYR A 263 -14.95 -8.81 29.07
CA TYR A 263 -14.31 -8.98 30.37
C TYR A 263 -12.90 -9.55 30.26
N LEU A 264 -12.71 -10.59 29.46
CA LEU A 264 -11.40 -11.21 29.26
C LEU A 264 -10.42 -10.25 28.64
N LEU A 265 -10.82 -9.52 27.62
CA LEU A 265 -10.00 -8.47 26.97
C LEU A 265 -9.62 -7.38 27.98
N THR A 266 -10.58 -6.92 28.77
CA THR A 266 -10.33 -5.93 29.82
C THR A 266 -9.31 -6.45 30.84
N TYR A 267 -9.42 -7.71 31.27
CA TYR A 267 -8.45 -8.33 32.19
C TYR A 267 -7.06 -8.47 31.57
N GLN A 268 -6.98 -8.80 30.28
CA GLN A 268 -5.71 -8.87 29.54
C GLN A 268 -4.99 -7.52 29.58
N ILE A 269 -5.70 -6.43 29.30
CA ILE A 269 -5.13 -5.07 29.24
C ILE A 269 -4.69 -4.57 30.62
N ILE A 270 -5.47 -4.79 31.67
CA ILE A 270 -5.13 -4.32 33.03
C ILE A 270 -4.16 -5.26 33.77
N GLY A 271 -3.75 -6.36 33.13
CA GLY A 271 -2.75 -7.29 33.68
C GLY A 271 -3.22 -8.13 34.87
N ILE A 272 -4.55 -8.24 35.07
CA ILE A 272 -5.15 -9.12 36.07
C ILE A 272 -5.34 -10.48 35.42
N ALA A 273 -4.49 -11.47 35.77
CA ALA A 273 -4.69 -12.84 35.35
C ALA A 273 -6.06 -13.32 35.81
N GLY A 274 -6.89 -13.72 34.87
CA GLY A 274 -8.19 -14.33 35.18
C GLY A 274 -7.97 -15.58 36.02
N GLY A 275 -8.52 -15.60 37.22
CA GLY A 275 -8.44 -16.72 38.13
C GLY A 275 -9.34 -17.89 37.74
#